data_bf15f7c9c136ae014e5545cd7e51299a
#
_entry.id   bf15f7c9c136ae014e5545cd7e51299a
#
_cell.length_a   1.000
_cell.length_b   1.000
_cell.length_c   1.000
_cell.angle_alpha   90.00
_cell.angle_beta   90.00
_cell.angle_gamma   90.00
#
_symmetry.space_group_name_H-M   'P 1'
#
loop_
_entity.id
_entity.type
_entity.pdbx_description
1 polymer ?
#
loop_
_entity_poly.entity_id
_entity_poly.type
_entity_poly.pdbx_seq_one_letter_code
_entity_poly.pdbx_strand_id
1 'polypeptide(L)' 'MNIVYNDKADLLYIRLDDKKQKVVNRRVSENIVLDIGKREKIIGIEILDASKHVSLEKLFPVNYKIPKAI' A
#
# COMPACT_ATOMS: atom_id res chain seq x y z
N MET A 1 8.21 -1.47 -6.43
CA MET A 1 6.97 -0.94 -5.81
C MET A 1 6.01 -0.52 -6.91
N ASN A 2 4.78 -0.86 -6.77
CA ASN A 2 3.76 -0.54 -7.75
C ASN A 2 2.56 0.10 -7.05
N ILE A 3 2.10 1.24 -7.54
CA ILE A 3 0.99 1.97 -6.93
C ILE A 3 -0.14 2.04 -7.95
N VAL A 4 -1.30 1.54 -7.58
CA VAL A 4 -2.48 1.50 -8.45
C VAL A 4 -3.65 2.15 -7.72
N TYR A 5 -4.28 3.10 -8.38
CA TYR A 5 -5.51 3.69 -7.87
C TYR A 5 -6.66 3.35 -8.79
N ASN A 6 -7.70 2.76 -8.23
CA ASN A 6 -8.94 2.46 -8.93
C ASN A 6 -9.97 3.51 -8.51
N ASP A 7 -10.28 4.43 -9.42
CA ASP A 7 -11.18 5.55 -9.11
C ASP A 7 -12.63 5.12 -8.94
N LYS A 8 -13.06 4.06 -9.62
CA LYS A 8 -14.42 3.55 -9.49
C LYS A 8 -14.69 2.95 -8.12
N ALA A 9 -13.71 2.23 -7.59
CA ALA A 9 -13.80 1.62 -6.26
C ALA A 9 -13.26 2.52 -5.17
N ASP A 10 -12.61 3.62 -5.51
CA ASP A 10 -11.88 4.48 -4.58
C ASP A 10 -10.91 3.67 -3.73
N LEU A 11 -10.18 2.80 -4.41
CA LEU A 11 -9.23 1.88 -3.78
C LEU A 11 -7.82 2.19 -4.23
N LEU A 12 -6.96 2.46 -3.27
CA LEU A 12 -5.54 2.64 -3.51
C LEU A 12 -4.81 1.37 -3.09
N TYR A 13 -4.05 0.79 -3.99
CA TYR A 13 -3.24 -0.38 -3.71
C TYR A 13 -1.76 -0.06 -3.90
N ILE A 14 -0.98 -0.31 -2.86
CA ILE A 14 0.47 -0.13 -2.90
C ILE A 14 1.10 -1.51 -2.80
N ARG A 15 1.70 -1.97 -3.89
CA ARG A 15 2.39 -3.25 -3.92
C ARG A 15 3.87 -3.04 -3.65
N LEU A 16 4.34 -3.63 -2.58
CA LEU A 16 5.71 -3.47 -2.12
C LEU A 16 6.63 -4.57 -2.64
N ASP A 17 6.08 -5.77 -2.86
CA ASP A 17 6.85 -6.92 -3.35
C ASP A 17 6.12 -7.53 -4.53
N ASP A 18 6.78 -7.55 -5.69
CA ASP A 18 6.22 -8.07 -6.93
C ASP A 18 6.33 -9.59 -7.06
N LYS A 19 7.03 -10.23 -6.15
CA LYS A 19 7.22 -11.68 -6.19
C LYS A 19 5.90 -12.40 -5.95
N LYS A 20 5.56 -13.33 -6.85
CA LYS A 20 4.37 -14.16 -6.71
C LYS A 20 4.51 -15.05 -5.50
N GLN A 21 3.54 -14.99 -4.61
CA GLN A 21 3.55 -15.80 -3.39
C GLN A 21 2.16 -15.85 -2.79
N LYS A 22 1.97 -16.78 -1.89
CA LYS A 22 0.74 -16.90 -1.13
C LYS A 22 0.62 -15.69 -0.19
N VAL A 23 -0.56 -15.07 -0.20
CA VAL A 23 -0.81 -13.85 0.56
C VAL A 23 -2.01 -14.07 1.47
N VAL A 24 -1.90 -13.61 2.71
CA VAL A 24 -3.02 -13.56 3.66
C VAL A 24 -3.41 -12.09 3.83
N ASN A 25 -4.69 -11.81 3.67
CA ASN A 25 -5.21 -10.47 3.89
C ASN A 25 -5.50 -10.28 5.37
N ARG A 26 -4.97 -9.20 5.93
CA ARG A 26 -5.18 -8.87 7.34
C ARG A 26 -5.74 -7.46 7.43
N ARG A 27 -6.98 -7.34 7.90
CA ARG A 27 -7.61 -6.04 8.09
C ARG A 27 -7.07 -5.41 9.36
N VAL A 28 -6.48 -4.23 9.22
CA VAL A 28 -5.87 -3.48 10.33
C VAL A 28 -6.86 -2.48 10.91
N SER A 29 -7.68 -1.90 10.04
CA SER A 29 -8.71 -0.95 10.42
C SER A 29 -9.86 -1.06 9.43
N GLU A 30 -10.87 -0.24 9.60
CA GLU A 30 -12.02 -0.24 8.68
C GLU A 30 -11.60 -0.03 7.22
N ASN A 31 -10.57 0.77 6.99
CA ASN A 31 -10.17 1.16 5.64
C ASN A 31 -8.79 0.68 5.23
N ILE A 32 -8.10 -0.08 6.05
CA ILE A 32 -6.74 -0.54 5.74
C ILE A 32 -6.66 -2.05 5.86
N VAL A 33 -6.22 -2.67 4.75
CA VAL A 33 -5.97 -4.11 4.69
C VAL A 33 -4.53 -4.33 4.26
N LEU A 34 -3.81 -5.16 5.01
CA LEU A 34 -2.45 -5.54 4.66
C LEU A 34 -2.45 -6.89 3.96
N ASP A 35 -1.65 -7.00 2.92
CA ASP A 35 -1.34 -8.27 2.29
C ASP A 35 -0.05 -8.79 2.91
N ILE A 36 -0.16 -9.90 3.64
CA ILE A 36 0.96 -10.47 4.37
C ILE A 36 1.44 -11.73 3.66
N GLY A 37 2.73 -11.76 3.35
CA GLY A 37 3.37 -12.92 2.73
C GLY A 37 4.13 -13.76 3.73
N LYS A 38 5.10 -14.52 3.22
CA LYS A 38 5.94 -15.37 4.05
C LYS A 38 6.69 -14.57 5.10
N ARG A 39 6.84 -15.15 6.29
CA ARG A 39 7.60 -14.57 7.42
C ARG A 39 7.06 -13.20 7.84
N GLU A 40 5.75 -13.03 7.76
CA GLU A 40 5.08 -11.79 8.15
C GLU A 40 5.53 -10.57 7.32
N LYS A 41 6.07 -10.80 6.13
CA LYS A 41 6.44 -9.70 5.23
C LYS A 41 5.20 -9.01 4.70
N ILE A 42 5.22 -7.69 4.70
CA ILE A 42 4.14 -6.90 4.10
C ILE A 42 4.39 -6.84 2.59
N ILE A 43 3.49 -7.46 1.84
CA ILE A 43 3.56 -7.53 0.38
C ILE A 43 2.86 -6.34 -0.26
N GLY A 44 1.78 -5.90 0.36
CA GLY A 44 1.00 -4.79 -0.17
C GLY A 44 0.10 -4.19 0.87
N ILE A 45 -0.42 -3.01 0.53
CA ILE A 45 -1.33 -2.26 1.39
C ILE A 45 -2.50 -1.82 0.55
N GLU A 46 -3.72 -2.12 1.02
CA GLU A 46 -4.96 -1.67 0.38
C GLU A 46 -5.59 -0.59 1.25
N ILE A 47 -5.90 0.54 0.66
CA ILE A 47 -6.58 1.63 1.35
C ILE A 47 -7.95 1.82 0.71
N LEU A 48 -9.00 1.50 1.44
CA LEU A 48 -10.39 1.66 1.01
C LEU A 48 -10.83 3.09 1.28
N ASP A 49 -11.74 3.61 0.45
CA ASP A 49 -12.16 5.01 0.48
C ASP A 49 -10.95 5.95 0.49
N ALA A 50 -10.01 5.67 -0.40
CA ALA A 50 -8.69 6.29 -0.39
C ALA A 50 -8.75 7.82 -0.49
N SER A 51 -9.65 8.36 -1.30
CA SER A 51 -9.76 9.81 -1.48
C SER A 51 -10.11 10.55 -0.18
N LYS A 52 -10.72 9.83 0.79
CA LYS A 52 -11.08 10.41 2.09
C LYS A 52 -9.93 10.37 3.09
N HIS A 53 -8.91 9.58 2.84
CA HIS A 53 -7.84 9.32 3.80
C HIS A 53 -6.47 9.81 3.36
N VAL A 54 -6.24 9.89 2.04
CA VAL A 54 -4.94 10.32 1.51
C VAL A 54 -5.15 11.39 0.45
N SER A 55 -4.20 12.29 0.33
CA SER A 55 -4.19 13.24 -0.76
C SER A 55 -3.53 12.58 -1.96
N LEU A 56 -4.33 12.14 -2.91
CA LEU A 56 -3.84 11.44 -4.10
C LEU A 56 -2.90 12.31 -4.93
N GLU A 57 -3.16 13.62 -4.96
CA GLU A 57 -2.31 14.57 -5.67
C GLU A 57 -0.90 14.64 -5.08
N LYS A 58 -0.79 14.46 -3.77
CA LYS A 58 0.50 14.53 -3.07
C LYS A 58 1.21 13.19 -2.99
N LEU A 59 0.55 12.13 -3.43
CA LEU A 59 1.16 10.81 -3.45
C LEU A 59 2.26 10.72 -4.50
N PHE A 60 2.15 11.47 -5.57
CA PHE A 60 3.12 11.48 -6.65
C PHE A 60 3.74 12.87 -6.82
N PRO A 61 5.03 12.95 -7.20
CA PRO A 61 5.97 11.84 -7.33
C PRO A 61 6.37 11.27 -5.97
N VAL A 62 6.77 9.99 -5.98
CA VAL A 62 7.25 9.35 -4.75
C VAL A 62 8.64 9.86 -4.44
N ASN A 63 8.80 10.40 -3.25
CA ASN A 63 10.10 10.86 -2.75
C ASN A 63 10.70 9.79 -1.85
N TYR A 64 11.92 9.39 -2.17
CA TYR A 64 12.64 8.40 -1.42
C TYR A 64 13.85 9.03 -0.76
N LYS A 65 13.87 9.00 0.56
CA LYS A 65 14.97 9.57 1.32
C LYS A 65 15.51 8.55 2.31
N ILE A 66 16.82 8.40 2.33
CA ILE A 66 17.51 7.68 3.39
C ILE A 66 18.25 8.72 4.20
N PRO A 67 17.82 9.01 5.44
CA PRO A 67 18.57 9.92 6.29
C PRO A 67 19.94 9.35 6.56
N LYS A 68 20.97 10.19 6.51
CA LYS A 68 22.32 9.76 6.87
C LYS A 68 22.33 9.37 8.35
N ALA A 69 22.84 8.18 8.63
CA ALA A 69 23.10 7.78 10.00
C ALA A 69 24.17 8.69 10.58
N ILE A 70 23.96 9.13 11.79
CA ILE A 70 24.90 9.98 12.50
C ILE A 70 25.66 9.11 13.49
#